data_fff0c23416d3703e91276596baef4354
#
_entry.id   fff0c23416d3703e91276596baef4354
#
_cell.length_a   1.000
_cell.length_b   1.000
_cell.length_c   1.000
_cell.angle_alpha   90.00
_cell.angle_beta   90.00
_cell.angle_gamma   90.00
#
_symmetry.space_group_name_H-M   'P 1'
#
loop_
_entity.id
_entity.type
_entity.pdbx_description
1 polymer ?
#
loop_
_entity_poly.entity_id
_entity_poly.type
_entity_poly.pdbx_seq_one_letter_code
_entity_poly.pdbx_strand_id
1 'polypeptide(L)'
;TISETPNQIEGVIAHEAGHIAGGHTARSDEAYAAATRPMILSLVLAAGAIAAGAPDAGLGLLALGQTVGIANALQYSRGQESSADQAALTYLEAVGRSGAGLIESFKKLSSSQIVHGQRVNPYLQSHPLALARVNALEERAKQSPYFEKKDTPEEIRRLKMIQAKILGFMQPTQYTLRQFP
;
A
#
# COMPACT_ATOMS: atom_id res chain seq x y z
N THR A 1 11.53 9.17 -12.34
CA THR A 1 11.16 9.56 -10.95
C THR A 1 9.65 9.61 -10.86
N ILE A 2 9.06 8.95 -9.87
CA ILE A 2 7.58 8.85 -9.75
C ILE A 2 7.02 10.14 -9.14
N SER A 3 7.73 10.75 -8.18
CA SER A 3 7.24 11.94 -7.46
C SER A 3 7.67 13.23 -8.14
N GLU A 4 6.73 14.14 -8.36
CA GLU A 4 6.91 15.44 -9.01
C GLU A 4 6.94 16.59 -8.01
N THR A 5 6.33 16.39 -6.83
CA THR A 5 6.20 17.40 -5.78
C THR A 5 6.69 16.86 -4.43
N PRO A 6 7.17 17.75 -3.52
CA PRO A 6 7.50 17.40 -2.15
C PRO A 6 6.33 16.74 -1.42
N ASN A 7 5.12 17.27 -1.58
CA ASN A 7 3.92 16.76 -0.93
C ASN A 7 3.61 15.30 -1.30
N GLN A 8 3.93 14.86 -2.53
CA GLN A 8 3.81 13.45 -2.92
C GLN A 8 4.74 12.55 -2.11
N ILE A 9 5.97 13.00 -1.88
CA ILE A 9 6.96 12.24 -1.07
C ILE A 9 6.55 12.23 0.40
N GLU A 10 6.15 13.38 0.94
CA GLU A 10 5.65 13.52 2.31
C GLU A 10 4.46 12.58 2.56
N GLY A 11 3.54 12.49 1.60
CA GLY A 11 2.40 11.59 1.67
C GLY A 11 2.81 10.12 1.81
N VAL A 12 3.74 9.66 0.97
CA VAL A 12 4.26 8.29 1.06
C VAL A 12 4.99 8.06 2.39
N ILE A 13 5.85 9.00 2.81
CA ILE A 13 6.56 8.88 4.10
C ILE A 13 5.56 8.82 5.28
N ALA A 14 4.50 9.62 5.24
CA ALA A 14 3.47 9.62 6.28
C ALA A 14 2.71 8.28 6.31
N HIS A 15 2.46 7.66 5.15
CA HIS A 15 1.85 6.33 5.05
C HIS A 15 2.77 5.25 5.65
N GLU A 16 4.06 5.24 5.30
CA GLU A 16 5.03 4.31 5.89
C GLU A 16 5.19 4.52 7.40
N ALA A 17 5.17 5.78 7.86
CA ALA A 17 5.15 6.08 9.29
C ALA A 17 3.89 5.54 9.97
N GLY A 18 2.75 5.52 9.28
CA GLY A 18 1.51 4.87 9.73
C GLY A 18 1.69 3.37 9.94
N HIS A 19 2.38 2.68 9.03
CA HIS A 19 2.71 1.26 9.19
C HIS A 19 3.61 1.01 10.40
N ILE A 20 4.61 1.85 10.61
CA ILE A 20 5.53 1.75 11.75
C ILE A 20 4.76 1.96 13.06
N ALA A 21 3.98 3.03 13.16
CA ALA A 21 3.20 3.35 14.36
C ALA A 21 2.12 2.30 14.66
N GLY A 22 1.51 1.71 13.63
CA GLY A 22 0.57 0.61 13.74
C GLY A 22 1.22 -0.74 14.11
N GLY A 23 2.55 -0.82 14.10
CA GLY A 23 3.30 -2.06 14.35
C GLY A 23 3.02 -3.14 13.30
N HIS A 24 2.64 -2.77 12.06
CA HIS A 24 2.15 -3.71 11.07
C HIS A 24 3.18 -4.77 10.69
N THR A 25 4.46 -4.41 10.64
CA THR A 25 5.56 -5.36 10.39
C THR A 25 5.79 -6.27 11.59
N ALA A 26 5.70 -5.73 12.81
CA ALA A 26 5.91 -6.51 14.04
C ALA A 26 4.75 -7.49 14.32
N ARG A 27 3.57 -7.24 13.76
CA ARG A 27 2.35 -8.05 13.95
C ARG A 27 2.05 -8.99 12.76
N SER A 28 3.06 -9.34 11.98
CA SER A 28 2.93 -10.29 10.85
C SER A 28 2.38 -11.66 11.27
N ASP A 29 2.66 -12.09 12.50
CA ASP A 29 2.14 -13.34 13.06
C ASP A 29 0.61 -13.35 13.18
N GLU A 30 -0.02 -12.19 13.37
CA GLU A 30 -1.48 -12.08 13.41
C GLU A 30 -2.09 -12.33 12.01
N ALA A 31 -1.45 -11.80 10.96
CA ALA A 31 -1.87 -12.06 9.58
C ALA A 31 -1.75 -13.55 9.24
N TYR A 32 -0.64 -14.16 9.64
CA TYR A 32 -0.43 -15.59 9.48
C TYR A 32 -1.48 -16.41 10.24
N ALA A 33 -1.77 -16.05 11.48
CA ALA A 33 -2.80 -16.73 12.29
C ALA A 33 -4.20 -16.56 11.69
N ALA A 34 -4.53 -15.39 11.14
CA ALA A 34 -5.81 -15.15 10.46
C ALA A 34 -6.00 -16.07 9.24
N ALA A 35 -4.92 -16.33 8.49
CA ALA A 35 -4.93 -17.24 7.36
C ALA A 35 -5.00 -18.71 7.78
N THR A 36 -4.19 -19.12 8.74
CA THR A 36 -3.95 -20.54 9.06
C THR A 36 -5.00 -21.15 9.95
N ARG A 37 -5.62 -20.39 10.87
CA ARG A 37 -6.65 -20.94 11.78
C ARG A 37 -7.83 -21.61 11.05
N PRO A 38 -8.48 -20.99 10.04
CA PRO A 38 -9.54 -21.64 9.28
C PRO A 38 -9.04 -22.88 8.52
N MET A 39 -7.82 -22.84 7.99
CA MET A 39 -7.22 -23.96 7.26
C MET A 39 -6.98 -25.16 8.16
N ILE A 40 -6.44 -24.94 9.37
CA ILE A 40 -6.24 -26.02 10.34
C ILE A 40 -7.57 -26.62 10.79
N LEU A 41 -8.56 -25.77 11.10
CA LEU A 41 -9.88 -26.24 11.49
C LEU A 41 -10.52 -27.07 10.38
N SER A 42 -10.46 -26.60 9.14
CA SER A 42 -11.01 -27.32 7.99
C SER A 42 -10.30 -28.65 7.75
N LEU A 43 -8.99 -28.73 7.99
CA LEU A 43 -8.23 -29.97 7.89
C LEU A 43 -8.72 -31.03 8.90
N VAL A 44 -8.95 -30.62 10.15
CA VAL A 44 -9.47 -31.53 11.19
C VAL A 44 -10.89 -32.02 10.85
N LEU A 45 -11.75 -31.08 10.41
CA LEU A 45 -13.12 -31.44 10.00
C LEU A 45 -13.15 -32.36 8.76
N ALA A 46 -12.26 -32.09 7.79
CA ALA A 46 -12.13 -32.91 6.59
C ALA A 46 -11.66 -34.31 6.91
N ALA A 47 -10.67 -34.46 7.80
CA ALA A 47 -10.21 -35.79 8.25
C ALA A 47 -11.35 -36.58 8.95
N GLY A 48 -12.14 -35.89 9.79
CA GLY A 48 -13.32 -36.48 10.41
C GLY A 48 -14.39 -36.96 9.39
N ALA A 49 -14.69 -36.15 8.38
CA ALA A 49 -15.64 -36.47 7.32
C ALA A 49 -15.18 -37.68 6.48
N ILE A 50 -13.89 -37.70 6.12
CA ILE A 50 -13.31 -38.85 5.38
C ILE A 50 -13.38 -40.13 6.21
N ALA A 51 -13.02 -40.08 7.49
CA ALA A 51 -13.11 -41.22 8.39
C ALA A 51 -14.54 -41.72 8.61
N ALA A 52 -15.52 -40.80 8.52
CA ALA A 52 -16.96 -41.14 8.58
C ALA A 52 -17.53 -41.67 7.24
N GLY A 53 -16.70 -41.86 6.20
CA GLY A 53 -17.13 -42.40 4.90
C GLY A 53 -17.68 -41.36 3.92
N ALA A 54 -17.40 -40.03 4.15
CA ALA A 54 -17.84 -38.94 3.30
C ALA A 54 -16.62 -38.17 2.69
N PRO A 55 -15.82 -38.80 1.79
CA PRO A 55 -14.60 -38.17 1.27
C PRO A 55 -14.85 -36.90 0.47
N ASP A 56 -15.94 -36.82 -0.30
CA ASP A 56 -16.29 -35.63 -1.07
C ASP A 56 -16.58 -34.43 -0.17
N ALA A 57 -17.27 -34.66 0.95
CA ALA A 57 -17.49 -33.62 1.97
C ALA A 57 -16.17 -33.19 2.60
N GLY A 58 -15.22 -34.11 2.84
CA GLY A 58 -13.90 -33.82 3.33
C GLY A 58 -13.11 -32.91 2.37
N LEU A 59 -13.11 -33.21 1.08
CA LEU A 59 -12.47 -32.34 0.07
C LEU A 59 -13.11 -30.97 -0.01
N GLY A 60 -14.45 -30.90 0.08
CA GLY A 60 -15.18 -29.63 0.13
C GLY A 60 -14.78 -28.76 1.34
N LEU A 61 -14.62 -29.37 2.52
CA LEU A 61 -14.15 -28.68 3.73
C LEU A 61 -12.74 -28.16 3.59
N LEU A 62 -11.80 -28.88 2.98
CA LEU A 62 -10.45 -28.40 2.71
C LEU A 62 -10.46 -27.17 1.81
N ALA A 63 -11.21 -27.22 0.70
CA ALA A 63 -11.34 -26.10 -0.23
C ALA A 63 -11.95 -24.86 0.45
N LEU A 64 -12.96 -25.05 1.29
CA LEU A 64 -13.59 -24.01 2.07
C LEU A 64 -12.58 -23.34 3.03
N GLY A 65 -11.84 -24.14 3.80
CA GLY A 65 -10.84 -23.64 4.74
C GLY A 65 -9.74 -22.82 4.06
N GLN A 66 -9.27 -23.27 2.90
CA GLN A 66 -8.32 -22.52 2.09
C GLN A 66 -8.91 -21.18 1.63
N THR A 67 -10.13 -21.18 1.11
CA THR A 67 -10.82 -19.97 0.63
C THR A 67 -11.00 -18.96 1.77
N VAL A 68 -11.49 -19.41 2.94
CA VAL A 68 -11.68 -18.56 4.12
C VAL A 68 -10.34 -18.04 4.65
N GLY A 69 -9.29 -18.88 4.68
CA GLY A 69 -7.97 -18.49 5.11
C GLY A 69 -7.38 -17.36 4.25
N ILE A 70 -7.47 -17.50 2.93
CA ILE A 70 -7.02 -16.46 1.98
C ILE A 70 -7.83 -15.17 2.16
N ALA A 71 -9.17 -15.29 2.27
CA ALA A 71 -10.04 -14.13 2.46
C ALA A 71 -9.70 -13.36 3.74
N ASN A 72 -9.44 -14.06 4.84
CA ASN A 72 -9.05 -13.45 6.12
C ASN A 72 -7.70 -12.76 6.04
N ALA A 73 -6.69 -13.37 5.39
CA ALA A 73 -5.39 -12.76 5.18
C ALA A 73 -5.49 -11.45 4.38
N LEU A 74 -6.27 -11.46 3.29
CA LEU A 74 -6.51 -10.29 2.47
C LEU A 74 -7.29 -9.20 3.22
N GLN A 75 -8.25 -9.58 4.06
CA GLN A 75 -9.00 -8.64 4.89
C GLN A 75 -8.09 -7.98 5.93
N TYR A 76 -7.22 -8.75 6.58
CA TYR A 76 -6.24 -8.25 7.54
C TYR A 76 -5.29 -7.25 6.87
N SER A 77 -4.71 -7.61 5.72
CA SER A 77 -3.83 -6.72 4.95
C SER A 77 -4.55 -5.41 4.57
N ARG A 78 -5.77 -5.47 4.04
CA ARG A 78 -6.55 -4.26 3.74
C ARG A 78 -6.83 -3.40 4.96
N GLY A 79 -7.04 -4.01 6.13
CA GLY A 79 -7.21 -3.30 7.40
C GLY A 79 -5.95 -2.53 7.79
N GLN A 80 -4.77 -3.14 7.67
CA GLN A 80 -3.49 -2.48 7.92
C GLN A 80 -3.26 -1.29 6.99
N GLU A 81 -3.51 -1.47 5.69
CA GLU A 81 -3.38 -0.40 4.70
C GLU A 81 -4.32 0.77 5.00
N SER A 82 -5.59 0.48 5.31
CA SER A 82 -6.56 1.52 5.67
C SER A 82 -6.16 2.27 6.95
N SER A 83 -5.59 1.57 7.93
CA SER A 83 -5.07 2.18 9.16
C SER A 83 -3.88 3.10 8.87
N ALA A 84 -2.93 2.66 8.04
CA ALA A 84 -1.78 3.45 7.64
C ALA A 84 -2.20 4.70 6.85
N ASP A 85 -3.18 4.58 5.94
CA ASP A 85 -3.74 5.69 5.19
C ASP A 85 -4.35 6.76 6.10
N GLN A 86 -5.11 6.34 7.10
CA GLN A 86 -5.74 7.26 8.04
C GLN A 86 -4.72 7.96 8.96
N ALA A 87 -3.71 7.20 9.39
CA ALA A 87 -2.59 7.76 10.14
C ALA A 87 -1.83 8.79 9.30
N ALA A 88 -1.56 8.50 8.02
CA ALA A 88 -0.89 9.41 7.10
C ALA A 88 -1.61 10.75 6.99
N LEU A 89 -2.93 10.75 6.77
CA LEU A 89 -3.72 11.99 6.70
C LEU A 89 -3.67 12.75 8.02
N THR A 90 -3.75 12.05 9.14
CA THR A 90 -3.68 12.65 10.49
C THR A 90 -2.31 13.32 10.71
N TYR A 91 -1.23 12.66 10.32
CA TYR A 91 0.12 13.22 10.46
C TYR A 91 0.35 14.43 9.57
N LEU A 92 -0.09 14.37 8.31
CA LEU A 92 0.01 15.48 7.37
C LEU A 92 -0.78 16.70 7.88
N GLU A 93 -2.00 16.48 8.36
CA GLU A 93 -2.85 17.53 8.91
C GLU A 93 -2.23 18.16 10.17
N ALA A 94 -1.66 17.35 11.07
CA ALA A 94 -1.02 17.83 12.29
C ALA A 94 0.17 18.77 12.02
N VAL A 95 0.84 18.61 10.88
CA VAL A 95 1.95 19.50 10.46
C VAL A 95 1.51 20.54 9.42
N GLY A 96 0.19 20.68 9.19
CA GLY A 96 -0.35 21.65 8.26
C GLY A 96 0.00 21.40 6.80
N ARG A 97 0.10 20.13 6.39
CA ARG A 97 0.39 19.69 5.01
C ARG A 97 -0.83 19.05 4.36
N SER A 98 -0.90 19.11 3.03
CA SER A 98 -1.99 18.54 2.25
C SER A 98 -1.88 17.01 2.15
N GLY A 99 -3.03 16.32 2.21
CA GLY A 99 -3.14 14.91 1.86
C GLY A 99 -3.24 14.63 0.34
N ALA A 100 -3.36 15.68 -0.49
CA ALA A 100 -3.52 15.54 -1.94
C ALA A 100 -2.36 14.81 -2.61
N GLY A 101 -1.12 15.07 -2.18
CA GLY A 101 0.06 14.43 -2.74
C GLY A 101 0.10 12.91 -2.55
N LEU A 102 -0.41 12.39 -1.43
CA LEU A 102 -0.56 10.95 -1.22
C LEU A 102 -1.54 10.34 -2.22
N ILE A 103 -2.68 10.98 -2.41
CA ILE A 103 -3.71 10.55 -3.36
C ILE A 103 -3.18 10.56 -4.79
N GLU A 104 -2.48 11.62 -5.18
CA GLU A 104 -1.85 11.73 -6.50
C GLU A 104 -0.82 10.61 -6.72
N SER A 105 0.01 10.31 -5.71
CA SER A 105 0.97 9.22 -5.76
C SER A 105 0.29 7.88 -5.98
N PHE A 106 -0.78 7.61 -5.26
CA PHE A 106 -1.55 6.37 -5.40
C PHE A 106 -2.25 6.26 -6.76
N LYS A 107 -2.84 7.35 -7.27
CA LYS A 107 -3.42 7.40 -8.61
C LYS A 107 -2.37 7.12 -9.70
N LYS A 108 -1.18 7.71 -9.59
CA LYS A 108 -0.06 7.44 -10.52
C LYS A 108 0.41 5.99 -10.47
N LEU A 109 0.55 5.42 -9.27
CA LEU A 109 0.93 4.02 -9.11
C LEU A 109 -0.11 3.07 -9.70
N SER A 110 -1.41 3.34 -9.47
CA SER A 110 -2.50 2.54 -10.05
C SER A 110 -2.52 2.60 -11.57
N SER A 111 -2.35 3.79 -12.17
CA SER A 111 -2.32 3.94 -13.62
C SER A 111 -1.11 3.25 -14.26
N SER A 112 0.02 3.23 -13.58
CA SER A 112 1.23 2.56 -14.08
C SER A 112 1.09 1.03 -14.16
N GLN A 113 0.25 0.41 -13.33
CA GLN A 113 -0.06 -1.02 -13.41
C GLN A 113 -0.80 -1.39 -14.70
N ILE A 114 -1.71 -0.53 -15.15
CA ILE A 114 -2.56 -0.79 -16.33
C ILE A 114 -1.72 -0.74 -17.62
N VAL A 115 -0.71 0.13 -17.68
CA VAL A 115 0.10 0.38 -18.89
C VAL A 115 1.21 -0.66 -19.08
N HIS A 116 1.74 -1.23 -17.99
CA HIS A 116 2.94 -2.08 -18.03
C HIS A 116 2.67 -3.58 -17.78
N GLY A 117 1.54 -4.10 -18.10
CA GLY A 117 0.98 -5.48 -17.98
C GLY A 117 1.87 -6.68 -17.66
N GLN A 118 3.17 -6.52 -17.48
CA GLN A 118 4.13 -7.60 -17.20
C GLN A 118 5.10 -7.37 -16.03
N ARG A 119 5.16 -6.16 -15.44
CA ARG A 119 5.99 -5.92 -14.25
C ARG A 119 5.17 -5.25 -13.17
N VAL A 120 4.69 -6.04 -12.22
CA VAL A 120 4.03 -5.51 -11.03
C VAL A 120 5.04 -4.67 -10.25
N ASN A 121 4.68 -3.42 -9.95
CA ASN A 121 5.53 -2.56 -9.13
C ASN A 121 5.71 -3.21 -7.74
N PRO A 122 6.94 -3.42 -7.24
CA PRO A 122 7.18 -4.04 -5.94
C PRO A 122 6.43 -3.37 -4.78
N TYR A 123 6.31 -2.04 -4.81
CA TYR A 123 5.53 -1.30 -3.81
C TYR A 123 4.06 -1.72 -3.79
N LEU A 124 3.45 -1.97 -4.94
CA LEU A 124 2.06 -2.40 -5.05
C LEU A 124 1.83 -3.87 -4.66
N GLN A 125 2.90 -4.67 -4.63
CA GLN A 125 2.83 -6.03 -4.10
C GLN A 125 2.71 -6.03 -2.58
N SER A 126 3.47 -5.15 -1.89
CA SER A 126 3.40 -5.00 -0.44
C SER A 126 2.21 -4.14 0.02
N HIS A 127 1.80 -3.15 -0.80
CA HIS A 127 0.72 -2.20 -0.52
C HIS A 127 -0.35 -2.24 -1.61
N PRO A 128 -1.26 -3.23 -1.62
CA PRO A 128 -2.27 -3.36 -2.66
C PRO A 128 -3.20 -2.15 -2.72
N LEU A 129 -3.24 -1.48 -3.88
CA LEU A 129 -4.10 -0.34 -4.13
C LEU A 129 -5.43 -0.79 -4.73
N ALA A 130 -6.49 -0.77 -3.92
CA ALA A 130 -7.85 -0.89 -4.41
C ALA A 130 -8.43 0.50 -4.70
N LEU A 131 -9.19 0.65 -5.77
CA LEU A 131 -9.85 1.91 -6.13
C LEU A 131 -10.71 2.46 -4.98
N ALA A 132 -11.43 1.59 -4.28
CA ALA A 132 -12.21 1.95 -3.11
C ALA A 132 -11.38 2.60 -2.00
N ARG A 133 -10.13 2.14 -1.81
CA ARG A 133 -9.20 2.70 -0.83
C ARG A 133 -8.78 4.12 -1.23
N VAL A 134 -8.44 4.34 -2.49
CA VAL A 134 -8.08 5.67 -3.01
C VAL A 134 -9.23 6.65 -2.88
N ASN A 135 -10.45 6.23 -3.20
CA ASN A 135 -11.64 7.06 -3.07
C ASN A 135 -11.94 7.44 -1.60
N ALA A 136 -11.87 6.48 -0.69
CA ALA A 136 -12.08 6.74 0.74
C ALA A 136 -11.03 7.70 1.31
N LEU A 137 -9.77 7.56 0.89
CA LEU A 137 -8.68 8.45 1.25
C LEU A 137 -8.92 9.87 0.73
N GLU A 138 -9.36 10.00 -0.52
CA GLU A 138 -9.68 11.30 -1.15
C GLU A 138 -10.82 12.01 -0.42
N GLU A 139 -11.92 11.31 -0.10
CA GLU A 139 -13.05 11.88 0.61
C GLU A 139 -12.66 12.40 2.00
N ARG A 140 -11.81 11.67 2.71
CA ARG A 140 -11.31 12.12 4.01
C ARG A 140 -10.33 13.29 3.88
N ALA A 141 -9.41 13.24 2.92
CA ALA A 141 -8.42 14.30 2.72
C ALA A 141 -9.08 15.65 2.39
N LYS A 142 -10.17 15.65 1.61
CA LYS A 142 -10.94 16.87 1.28
C LYS A 142 -11.56 17.56 2.48
N GLN A 143 -11.72 16.87 3.61
CA GLN A 143 -12.24 17.44 4.85
C GLN A 143 -11.18 18.27 5.60
N SER A 144 -9.90 18.10 5.28
CA SER A 144 -8.81 18.83 5.90
C SER A 144 -8.76 20.29 5.42
N PRO A 145 -8.59 21.27 6.32
CA PRO A 145 -8.41 22.67 5.94
C PRO A 145 -7.14 22.92 5.12
N TYR A 146 -6.24 21.94 5.08
CA TYR A 146 -4.98 22.03 4.34
C TYR A 146 -5.02 21.32 2.98
N PHE A 147 -6.17 20.75 2.55
CA PHE A 147 -6.25 19.97 1.32
C PHE A 147 -5.75 20.73 0.09
N GLU A 148 -6.11 22.01 -0.05
CA GLU A 148 -5.70 22.86 -1.18
C GLU A 148 -4.30 23.49 -1.04
N LYS A 149 -3.61 23.24 0.08
CA LYS A 149 -2.30 23.80 0.32
C LYS A 149 -1.27 23.21 -0.65
N LYS A 150 -0.58 24.08 -1.38
CA LYS A 150 0.43 23.70 -2.37
C LYS A 150 1.84 23.82 -1.79
N ASP A 151 2.77 23.07 -2.39
CA ASP A 151 4.20 23.24 -2.13
C ASP A 151 4.70 24.60 -2.61
N THR A 152 5.61 25.18 -1.87
CA THR A 152 6.24 26.43 -2.26
C THR A 152 7.22 26.22 -3.42
N PRO A 153 7.48 27.26 -4.23
CA PRO A 153 8.49 27.17 -5.31
C PRO A 153 9.88 26.74 -4.80
N GLU A 154 10.24 27.13 -3.58
CA GLU A 154 11.50 26.76 -2.97
C GLU A 154 11.55 25.27 -2.61
N GLU A 155 10.49 24.70 -2.06
CA GLU A 155 10.38 23.27 -1.77
C GLU A 155 10.50 22.45 -3.07
N ILE A 156 9.78 22.85 -4.11
CA ILE A 156 9.85 22.21 -5.44
C ILE A 156 11.28 22.30 -6.01
N ARG A 157 11.94 23.46 -5.89
CA ARG A 157 13.33 23.63 -6.33
C ARG A 157 14.27 22.69 -5.59
N ARG A 158 14.14 22.58 -4.27
CA ARG A 158 14.95 21.65 -3.44
C ARG A 158 14.74 20.21 -3.85
N LEU A 159 13.49 19.79 -4.10
CA LEU A 159 13.22 18.45 -4.59
C LEU A 159 13.93 18.18 -5.92
N LYS A 160 13.81 19.09 -6.88
CA LYS A 160 14.48 18.96 -8.19
C LYS A 160 16.00 18.85 -8.06
N MET A 161 16.61 19.63 -7.16
CA MET A 161 18.04 19.53 -6.89
C MET A 161 18.44 18.17 -6.32
N ILE A 162 17.64 17.60 -5.39
CA ILE A 162 17.89 16.27 -4.84
C ILE A 162 17.74 15.23 -5.94
N GLN A 163 16.70 15.30 -6.75
CA GLN A 163 16.47 14.39 -7.87
C GLN A 163 17.62 14.45 -8.89
N ALA A 164 18.06 15.64 -9.27
CA ALA A 164 19.21 15.82 -10.18
C ALA A 164 20.49 15.20 -9.59
N LYS A 165 20.72 15.40 -8.29
CA LYS A 165 21.87 14.80 -7.59
C LYS A 165 21.83 13.27 -7.59
N ILE A 166 20.67 12.68 -7.30
CA ILE A 166 20.49 11.22 -7.33
C ILE A 166 20.70 10.68 -8.74
N LEU A 167 20.09 11.31 -9.75
CA LEU A 167 20.24 10.91 -11.14
C LEU A 167 21.70 11.01 -11.61
N GLY A 168 22.39 12.11 -11.25
CA GLY A 168 23.81 12.31 -11.57
C GLY A 168 24.73 11.28 -10.93
N PHE A 169 24.33 10.75 -9.74
CA PHE A 169 25.09 9.70 -9.07
C PHE A 169 24.78 8.29 -9.64
N MET A 170 23.52 8.03 -9.99
CA MET A 170 23.05 6.69 -10.38
C MET A 170 23.16 6.40 -11.88
N GLN A 171 23.21 7.44 -12.72
CA GLN A 171 23.25 7.29 -14.18
C GLN A 171 24.62 7.64 -14.76
N PRO A 172 25.03 7.01 -15.88
CA PRO A 172 26.22 7.44 -16.60
C PRO A 172 26.13 8.93 -16.99
N THR A 173 27.23 9.66 -16.83
CA THR A 173 27.34 11.12 -17.04
C THR A 173 26.71 11.59 -18.35
N GLN A 174 26.85 10.81 -19.42
CA GLN A 174 26.30 11.12 -20.74
C GLN A 174 24.76 11.25 -20.76
N TYR A 175 24.07 10.44 -19.95
CA TYR A 175 22.60 10.50 -19.84
C TYR A 175 22.15 11.68 -18.99
N THR A 176 22.89 11.95 -17.92
CA THR A 176 22.57 13.09 -17.02
C THR A 176 22.73 14.44 -17.76
N LEU A 177 23.81 14.63 -18.53
CA LEU A 177 24.05 15.83 -19.32
C LEU A 177 23.04 16.07 -20.46
N ARG A 178 22.37 15.02 -20.94
CA ARG A 178 21.27 15.15 -21.92
C ARG A 178 19.96 15.62 -21.29
N GLN A 179 19.73 15.31 -20.04
CA GLN A 179 18.52 15.70 -19.31
C GLN A 179 18.64 17.07 -18.64
N PHE A 180 19.87 17.46 -18.30
CA PHE A 180 20.20 18.73 -17.63
C PHE A 180 21.38 19.39 -18.37
N PRO A 181 21.11 19.98 -19.54
CA PRO A 181 22.14 20.65 -20.34
C PRO A 181 22.71 21.89 -19.66
#